data_98eb821924a6da75cc0b962f47e294f1
#
_entry.id   98eb821924a6da75cc0b962f47e294f1
#
_cell.length_a   1.000
_cell.length_b   1.000
_cell.length_c   1.000
_cell.angle_alpha   90.00
_cell.angle_beta   90.00
_cell.angle_gamma   90.00
#
_symmetry.space_group_name_H-M   'P 1'
#
loop_
_entity.id
_entity.type
_entity.pdbx_description
1 polymer ?
#
loop_
_entity_poly.entity_id
_entity_poly.type
_entity_poly.pdbx_seq_one_letter_code
_entity_poly.pdbx_strand_id
1 'polypeptide(L)'
;MTIIGDTTVATFEAAWNEWHTERERYYGDPLGWVSITGLYWLTDEFQTVADLPGRWRADVDAVYVEGIDGTEKLEPAEGAPGLPVEDGDRRIEVIRRTGSVALRVHDPKSPHLARYNGIPAYPPSEQWRVTGTFTPFDQPKIVTLGAVVEGLEHHHNAVGVIDFELAGAALQLVAFGRSDGGLHALFTDATSGVTTYPGARSLPITTPDADGTVALDFNRASNLPCSFTDFATCPVAPAQNRLTVAVEAGEKNPR
;
A
#
# COMPACT_ATOMS: atom_id res chain seq x y z
N MET A 1 0.97 -29.30 35.87
CA MET A 1 1.80 -28.64 34.84
C MET A 1 0.84 -28.23 33.74
N THR A 2 0.34 -26.99 33.80
CA THR A 2 -0.77 -26.50 32.97
C THR A 2 -0.17 -25.96 31.68
N ILE A 3 -0.57 -26.55 30.55
CA ILE A 3 -0.14 -26.15 29.20
C ILE A 3 -0.92 -24.87 28.84
N ILE A 4 -0.46 -23.71 29.28
CA ILE A 4 -1.04 -22.39 28.90
C ILE A 4 -0.43 -21.88 27.57
N GLY A 5 0.69 -22.42 27.10
CA GLY A 5 1.39 -21.98 25.92
C GLY A 5 0.72 -22.32 24.58
N ASP A 6 -0.01 -23.42 24.49
CA ASP A 6 -0.47 -23.97 23.21
C ASP A 6 -1.72 -23.24 22.66
N THR A 7 -2.62 -22.78 23.51
CA THR A 7 -3.87 -22.11 23.08
C THR A 7 -3.63 -20.69 22.58
N THR A 8 -2.62 -19.98 23.10
CA THR A 8 -2.30 -18.59 22.71
C THR A 8 -1.60 -18.54 21.35
N VAL A 9 -0.70 -19.49 21.08
CA VAL A 9 -0.02 -19.63 19.78
C VAL A 9 -1.03 -20.00 18.69
N ALA A 10 -1.90 -20.97 18.95
CA ALA A 10 -2.95 -21.36 17.99
C ALA A 10 -3.91 -20.21 17.63
N THR A 11 -4.22 -19.32 18.59
CA THR A 11 -5.06 -18.12 18.32
C THR A 11 -4.31 -17.04 17.55
N PHE A 12 -3.01 -16.87 17.77
CA PHE A 12 -2.19 -15.92 17.02
C PHE A 12 -2.04 -16.35 15.55
N GLU A 13 -1.66 -17.61 15.31
CA GLU A 13 -1.54 -18.14 13.95
C GLU A 13 -2.88 -18.13 13.20
N ALA A 14 -3.99 -18.46 13.86
CA ALA A 14 -5.32 -18.41 13.27
C ALA A 14 -5.70 -16.97 12.84
N ALA A 15 -5.47 -15.98 13.71
CA ALA A 15 -5.74 -14.58 13.42
C ALA A 15 -4.84 -14.01 12.31
N TRP A 16 -3.58 -14.49 12.23
CA TRP A 16 -2.69 -14.14 11.14
C TRP A 16 -3.14 -14.77 9.81
N ASN A 17 -3.53 -16.04 9.81
CA ASN A 17 -4.01 -16.75 8.63
C ASN A 17 -5.30 -16.10 8.06
N GLU A 18 -6.23 -15.70 8.92
CA GLU A 18 -7.44 -14.97 8.52
C GLU A 18 -7.08 -13.64 7.83
N TRP A 19 -6.23 -12.83 8.46
CA TRP A 19 -5.74 -11.58 7.90
C TRP A 19 -5.03 -11.80 6.56
N HIS A 20 -4.16 -12.80 6.44
CA HIS A 20 -3.42 -13.09 5.22
C HIS A 20 -4.34 -13.54 4.08
N THR A 21 -5.30 -14.42 4.38
CA THR A 21 -6.33 -14.85 3.41
C THR A 21 -7.17 -13.67 2.92
N GLU A 22 -7.53 -12.74 3.80
CA GLU A 22 -8.25 -11.54 3.41
C GLU A 22 -7.44 -10.65 2.46
N ARG A 23 -6.14 -10.51 2.71
CA ARG A 23 -5.24 -9.78 1.82
C ARG A 23 -5.13 -10.45 0.45
N GLU A 24 -4.97 -11.77 0.41
CA GLU A 24 -4.94 -12.52 -0.85
C GLU A 24 -6.23 -12.33 -1.65
N ARG A 25 -7.39 -12.41 -0.99
CA ARG A 25 -8.69 -12.17 -1.59
C ARG A 25 -8.82 -10.74 -2.14
N TYR A 26 -8.36 -9.74 -1.37
CA TYR A 26 -8.41 -8.33 -1.77
C TYR A 26 -7.55 -8.06 -3.03
N TYR A 27 -6.33 -8.59 -3.09
CA TYR A 27 -5.45 -8.40 -4.25
C TYR A 27 -5.88 -9.22 -5.46
N GLY A 28 -6.40 -10.42 -5.25
CA GLY A 28 -6.89 -11.34 -6.28
C GLY A 28 -8.36 -11.12 -6.68
N ASP A 29 -9.00 -10.06 -6.20
CA ASP A 29 -10.35 -9.68 -6.66
C ASP A 29 -10.36 -9.47 -8.17
N PRO A 30 -11.42 -9.90 -8.90
CA PRO A 30 -11.52 -9.71 -10.35
C PRO A 30 -11.32 -8.27 -10.84
N LEU A 31 -11.59 -7.28 -10.00
CA LEU A 31 -11.32 -5.87 -10.24
C LEU A 31 -10.33 -5.27 -9.22
N GLY A 32 -9.52 -6.13 -8.56
CA GLY A 32 -8.49 -5.77 -7.61
C GLY A 32 -7.18 -5.33 -8.26
N TRP A 33 -6.12 -5.22 -7.45
CA TRP A 33 -4.83 -4.70 -7.91
C TRP A 33 -4.14 -5.59 -8.94
N VAL A 34 -4.28 -6.91 -8.84
CA VAL A 34 -3.67 -7.87 -9.79
C VAL A 34 -4.41 -7.88 -11.13
N SER A 35 -5.66 -7.41 -11.18
CA SER A 35 -6.44 -7.32 -12.42
C SER A 35 -6.01 -6.19 -13.34
N ILE A 36 -5.14 -5.27 -12.89
CA ILE A 36 -4.80 -4.06 -13.65
C ILE A 36 -3.95 -4.44 -14.88
N THR A 37 -4.36 -3.95 -16.05
CA THR A 37 -3.74 -4.21 -17.35
C THR A 37 -3.08 -2.99 -17.98
N GLY A 38 -3.31 -1.78 -17.44
CA GLY A 38 -2.71 -0.56 -17.97
C GLY A 38 -2.86 0.65 -17.07
N LEU A 39 -1.96 1.61 -17.26
CA LEU A 39 -1.97 2.94 -16.68
C LEU A 39 -1.65 3.94 -17.79
N TYR A 40 -2.58 4.84 -18.10
CA TYR A 40 -2.48 5.76 -19.22
C TYR A 40 -2.61 7.20 -18.74
N TRP A 41 -1.53 7.97 -18.85
CA TRP A 41 -1.52 9.38 -18.49
C TRP A 41 -2.25 10.21 -19.54
N LEU A 42 -3.12 11.11 -19.09
CA LEU A 42 -3.89 11.99 -19.95
C LEU A 42 -3.15 13.32 -20.19
N THR A 43 -3.39 13.89 -21.36
CA THR A 43 -2.97 15.25 -21.72
C THR A 43 -4.18 16.20 -21.73
N ASP A 44 -3.97 17.46 -22.01
CA ASP A 44 -5.02 18.49 -22.18
C ASP A 44 -5.74 18.38 -23.52
N GLU A 45 -5.25 17.55 -24.45
CA GLU A 45 -5.90 17.27 -25.72
C GLU A 45 -6.72 15.98 -25.67
N PHE A 46 -7.86 15.93 -26.38
CA PHE A 46 -8.65 14.71 -26.51
C PHE A 46 -7.88 13.62 -27.25
N GLN A 47 -7.68 12.50 -26.58
CA GLN A 47 -6.95 11.34 -27.09
C GLN A 47 -7.78 10.07 -26.97
N THR A 48 -7.57 9.13 -27.89
CA THR A 48 -8.04 7.76 -27.76
C THR A 48 -7.01 7.00 -26.95
N VAL A 49 -7.45 6.23 -25.94
CA VAL A 49 -6.58 5.50 -25.04
C VAL A 49 -6.76 4.01 -25.26
N ALA A 50 -5.76 3.36 -25.83
CA ALA A 50 -5.76 1.94 -26.15
C ALA A 50 -7.12 1.43 -26.68
N ASP A 51 -7.68 0.39 -26.09
CA ASP A 51 -8.98 -0.20 -26.39
C ASP A 51 -10.11 0.30 -25.48
N LEU A 52 -9.91 1.46 -24.84
CA LEU A 52 -10.92 2.07 -23.97
C LEU A 52 -11.97 2.81 -24.80
N PRO A 53 -13.23 2.82 -24.34
CA PRO A 53 -14.29 3.58 -25.01
C PRO A 53 -14.07 5.08 -24.87
N GLY A 54 -14.56 5.83 -25.88
CA GLY A 54 -14.55 7.29 -25.87
C GLY A 54 -13.19 7.92 -26.14
N ARG A 55 -13.15 9.25 -26.00
CA ARG A 55 -11.94 10.09 -26.07
C ARG A 55 -11.80 10.84 -24.76
N TRP A 56 -10.59 10.90 -24.26
CA TRP A 56 -10.28 11.38 -22.92
C TRP A 56 -9.30 12.54 -22.98
N ARG A 57 -9.49 13.54 -22.14
CA ARG A 57 -8.50 14.58 -21.83
C ARG A 57 -8.59 14.98 -20.37
N ALA A 58 -7.55 15.58 -19.85
CA ALA A 58 -7.53 16.17 -18.52
C ALA A 58 -7.06 17.61 -18.58
N ASP A 59 -7.61 18.44 -17.72
CA ASP A 59 -7.05 19.75 -17.38
C ASP A 59 -6.67 19.80 -15.89
N VAL A 60 -6.38 21.00 -15.39
CA VAL A 60 -5.92 21.19 -14.00
C VAL A 60 -6.92 20.63 -12.97
N ASP A 61 -8.22 20.70 -13.24
CA ASP A 61 -9.26 20.41 -12.26
C ASP A 61 -10.07 19.15 -12.58
N ALA A 62 -10.18 18.77 -13.86
CA ALA A 62 -11.13 17.75 -14.28
C ALA A 62 -10.62 16.88 -15.42
N VAL A 63 -11.31 15.75 -15.57
CA VAL A 63 -11.22 14.86 -16.73
C VAL A 63 -12.51 14.99 -17.53
N TYR A 64 -12.37 15.07 -18.82
CA TYR A 64 -13.48 15.11 -19.77
C TYR A 64 -13.45 13.86 -20.63
N VAL A 65 -14.62 13.30 -20.86
CA VAL A 65 -14.79 12.14 -21.73
C VAL A 65 -15.91 12.37 -22.74
N GLU A 66 -15.65 12.01 -23.98
CA GLU A 66 -16.62 12.03 -25.08
C GLU A 66 -16.90 10.61 -25.54
N GLY A 67 -18.17 10.31 -25.87
CA GLY A 67 -18.57 9.02 -26.43
C GLY A 67 -18.82 7.91 -25.41
N ILE A 68 -18.99 8.28 -24.13
CA ILE A 68 -19.46 7.38 -23.07
C ILE A 68 -20.73 8.00 -22.49
N ASP A 69 -21.84 7.28 -22.56
CA ASP A 69 -23.13 7.76 -22.03
C ASP A 69 -23.06 7.98 -20.50
N GLY A 70 -23.52 9.14 -20.06
CA GLY A 70 -23.65 9.49 -18.65
C GLY A 70 -22.36 9.91 -17.95
N THR A 71 -21.23 10.02 -18.67
CA THR A 71 -19.95 10.45 -18.10
C THR A 71 -19.32 11.54 -18.97
N GLU A 72 -19.56 12.80 -18.63
CA GLU A 72 -19.00 13.94 -19.38
C GLU A 72 -17.84 14.62 -18.66
N LYS A 73 -17.88 14.66 -17.32
CA LYS A 73 -16.88 15.32 -16.49
C LYS A 73 -16.65 14.58 -15.18
N LEU A 74 -15.38 14.37 -14.82
CA LEU A 74 -14.95 13.76 -13.56
C LEU A 74 -13.93 14.65 -12.86
N GLU A 75 -13.98 14.73 -11.54
CA GLU A 75 -13.08 15.54 -10.71
C GLU A 75 -12.34 14.67 -9.70
N PRO A 76 -11.30 13.91 -10.14
CA PRO A 76 -10.53 13.07 -9.24
C PRO A 76 -9.71 13.93 -8.27
N ALA A 77 -9.84 13.69 -6.96
CA ALA A 77 -9.06 14.41 -5.97
C ALA A 77 -7.61 13.89 -5.92
N GLU A 78 -6.67 14.77 -5.60
CA GLU A 78 -5.24 14.43 -5.47
C GLU A 78 -5.03 13.37 -4.38
N GLY A 79 -4.31 12.30 -4.72
CA GLY A 79 -3.97 11.22 -3.79
C GLY A 79 -5.13 10.35 -3.32
N ALA A 80 -6.37 10.69 -3.66
CA ALA A 80 -7.56 9.94 -3.27
C ALA A 80 -7.71 8.61 -4.03
N PRO A 81 -8.59 7.69 -3.57
CA PRO A 81 -9.08 6.60 -4.39
C PRO A 81 -9.63 7.13 -5.73
N GLY A 82 -9.41 6.40 -6.81
CA GLY A 82 -9.85 6.82 -8.13
C GLY A 82 -11.37 6.77 -8.28
N LEU A 83 -11.86 7.54 -9.25
CA LEU A 83 -13.28 7.55 -9.63
C LEU A 83 -13.52 6.43 -10.64
N PRO A 84 -14.48 5.52 -10.41
CA PRO A 84 -14.76 4.41 -11.32
C PRO A 84 -15.60 4.85 -12.51
N VAL A 85 -15.24 4.34 -13.69
CA VAL A 85 -16.05 4.37 -14.90
C VAL A 85 -16.19 2.93 -15.39
N GLU A 86 -17.41 2.46 -15.56
CA GLU A 86 -17.68 1.09 -15.99
C GLU A 86 -17.50 0.95 -17.51
N ASP A 87 -16.89 -0.17 -17.91
CA ASP A 87 -16.65 -0.53 -19.31
C ASP A 87 -16.91 -2.03 -19.51
N GLY A 88 -18.16 -2.40 -19.58
CA GLY A 88 -18.60 -3.81 -19.62
C GLY A 88 -18.19 -4.55 -18.35
N ASP A 89 -17.36 -5.59 -18.49
CA ASP A 89 -16.81 -6.34 -17.35
C ASP A 89 -15.59 -5.64 -16.71
N ARG A 90 -15.00 -4.64 -17.40
CA ARG A 90 -13.83 -3.89 -16.94
C ARG A 90 -14.24 -2.67 -16.12
N ARG A 91 -13.29 -2.13 -15.37
CA ARG A 91 -13.41 -0.85 -14.68
C ARG A 91 -12.25 0.05 -15.07
N ILE A 92 -12.55 1.28 -15.46
CA ILE A 92 -11.58 2.34 -15.64
C ILE A 92 -11.56 3.15 -14.35
N GLU A 93 -10.43 3.21 -13.67
CA GLU A 93 -10.26 4.01 -12.47
C GLU A 93 -9.52 5.31 -12.84
N VAL A 94 -10.18 6.45 -12.69
CA VAL A 94 -9.62 7.78 -12.98
C VAL A 94 -8.92 8.30 -11.74
N ILE A 95 -7.60 8.43 -11.79
CA ILE A 95 -6.77 8.84 -10.66
C ILE A 95 -6.06 10.16 -10.91
N ARG A 96 -5.78 10.92 -9.83
CA ARG A 96 -4.91 12.11 -9.87
C ARG A 96 -3.71 11.88 -8.94
N ARG A 97 -2.50 12.13 -9.47
CA ARG A 97 -1.24 11.97 -8.73
C ARG A 97 -0.25 13.07 -9.16
N THR A 98 0.19 13.86 -8.20
CA THR A 98 1.14 14.98 -8.40
C THR A 98 0.63 15.93 -9.50
N GLY A 99 -0.66 16.27 -9.45
CA GLY A 99 -1.33 17.13 -10.44
C GLY A 99 -1.67 16.45 -11.77
N SER A 100 -1.03 15.34 -12.11
CA SER A 100 -1.29 14.58 -13.34
C SER A 100 -2.45 13.62 -13.18
N VAL A 101 -3.19 13.37 -14.25
CA VAL A 101 -4.32 12.43 -14.27
C VAL A 101 -4.00 11.23 -15.13
N ALA A 102 -4.41 10.07 -14.68
CA ALA A 102 -4.29 8.83 -15.44
C ALA A 102 -5.55 7.98 -15.35
N LEU A 103 -5.71 7.12 -16.36
CA LEU A 103 -6.69 6.04 -16.40
C LEU A 103 -5.99 4.73 -16.04
N ARG A 104 -6.49 4.03 -15.02
CA ARG A 104 -6.06 2.69 -14.64
C ARG A 104 -7.13 1.70 -15.02
N VAL A 105 -6.76 0.64 -15.73
CA VAL A 105 -7.72 -0.32 -16.30
C VAL A 105 -7.68 -1.62 -15.50
N HIS A 106 -8.78 -1.95 -14.86
CA HIS A 106 -9.02 -3.24 -14.21
C HIS A 106 -9.77 -4.15 -15.16
N ASP A 107 -9.24 -5.34 -15.42
CA ASP A 107 -9.82 -6.35 -16.31
C ASP A 107 -9.89 -7.71 -15.61
N PRO A 108 -11.08 -8.27 -15.40
CA PRO A 108 -11.23 -9.58 -14.78
C PRO A 108 -10.61 -10.73 -15.64
N LYS A 109 -10.28 -10.46 -16.90
CA LYS A 109 -9.58 -11.38 -17.81
C LYS A 109 -8.08 -11.13 -17.88
N SER A 110 -7.53 -10.33 -16.96
CA SER A 110 -6.10 -10.01 -16.90
C SER A 110 -5.24 -11.29 -16.85
N PRO A 111 -4.19 -11.41 -17.69
CA PRO A 111 -3.26 -12.51 -17.62
C PRO A 111 -2.45 -12.53 -16.31
N HIS A 112 -2.34 -11.39 -15.61
CA HIS A 112 -1.72 -11.32 -14.29
C HIS A 112 -2.61 -12.00 -13.25
N LEU A 113 -3.92 -11.72 -13.28
CA LEU A 113 -4.90 -12.36 -12.40
C LEU A 113 -4.96 -13.87 -12.61
N ALA A 114 -4.89 -14.33 -13.88
CA ALA A 114 -4.88 -15.75 -14.19
C ALA A 114 -3.65 -16.52 -13.65
N ARG A 115 -2.55 -15.81 -13.38
CA ARG A 115 -1.31 -16.37 -12.82
C ARG A 115 -1.16 -16.09 -11.32
N TYR A 116 -2.06 -15.33 -10.74
CA TYR A 116 -2.00 -15.01 -9.31
C TYR A 116 -2.21 -16.27 -8.46
N ASN A 117 -1.30 -16.54 -7.57
CA ASN A 117 -1.29 -17.71 -6.70
C ASN A 117 -1.06 -17.32 -5.22
N GLY A 118 -1.73 -16.26 -4.78
CA GLY A 118 -1.61 -15.77 -3.43
C GLY A 118 -0.40 -14.85 -3.19
N ILE A 119 -0.17 -14.55 -1.93
CA ILE A 119 0.89 -13.64 -1.47
C ILE A 119 1.91 -14.46 -0.66
N PRO A 120 3.15 -14.65 -1.14
CA PRO A 120 4.14 -15.36 -0.36
C PRO A 120 4.48 -14.58 0.91
N ALA A 121 4.60 -15.28 2.04
CA ALA A 121 4.91 -14.69 3.33
C ALA A 121 5.90 -15.55 4.13
N TYR A 122 6.49 -14.97 5.16
CA TYR A 122 7.19 -15.72 6.17
C TYR A 122 6.20 -16.37 7.13
N PRO A 123 6.52 -17.54 7.71
CA PRO A 123 5.71 -18.10 8.80
C PRO A 123 5.59 -17.09 9.96
N PRO A 124 4.40 -16.88 10.51
CA PRO A 124 4.25 -15.95 11.63
C PRO A 124 5.00 -16.47 12.89
N SER A 125 5.60 -15.53 13.62
CA SER A 125 6.32 -15.86 14.85
C SER A 125 6.20 -14.72 15.87
N GLU A 126 5.98 -15.06 17.13
CA GLU A 126 5.86 -14.10 18.24
C GLU A 126 7.11 -13.21 18.41
N GLN A 127 8.30 -13.68 18.02
CA GLN A 127 9.53 -12.88 18.06
C GLN A 127 9.49 -11.59 17.25
N TRP A 128 8.60 -11.53 16.26
CA TRP A 128 8.41 -10.36 15.39
C TRP A 128 7.32 -9.42 15.89
N ARG A 129 6.79 -9.66 17.07
CA ARG A 129 5.88 -8.76 17.79
C ARG A 129 6.65 -8.06 18.89
N VAL A 130 6.89 -6.78 18.70
CA VAL A 130 7.67 -5.97 19.65
C VAL A 130 6.85 -4.78 20.14
N THR A 131 7.25 -4.26 21.29
CA THR A 131 6.70 -3.03 21.84
C THR A 131 7.66 -1.89 21.54
N GLY A 132 7.12 -0.74 21.18
CA GLY A 132 7.88 0.49 20.99
C GLY A 132 7.30 1.64 21.80
N THR A 133 8.02 2.74 21.82
CA THR A 133 7.60 4.00 22.43
C THR A 133 7.38 5.04 21.33
N PHE A 134 6.15 5.51 21.21
CA PHE A 134 5.79 6.60 20.30
C PHE A 134 6.03 7.94 20.96
N THR A 135 6.80 8.78 20.30
CA THR A 135 7.02 10.17 20.67
C THR A 135 6.38 11.07 19.59
N PRO A 136 5.27 11.75 19.90
CA PRO A 136 4.63 12.63 18.94
C PRO A 136 5.49 13.88 18.65
N PHE A 137 5.37 14.41 17.45
CA PHE A 137 5.87 15.74 17.14
C PHE A 137 4.95 16.81 17.75
N ASP A 138 5.50 17.98 18.07
CA ASP A 138 4.70 19.13 18.54
C ASP A 138 3.57 19.49 17.54
N GLN A 139 3.87 19.34 16.26
CA GLN A 139 2.91 19.46 15.16
C GLN A 139 3.24 18.44 14.07
N PRO A 140 2.23 17.89 13.38
CA PRO A 140 2.46 17.02 12.23
C PRO A 140 3.34 17.71 11.18
N LYS A 141 4.26 16.95 10.59
CA LYS A 141 5.17 17.43 9.54
C LYS A 141 4.81 16.77 8.21
N ILE A 142 4.70 17.56 7.16
CA ILE A 142 4.55 17.00 5.82
C ILE A 142 5.90 16.42 5.41
N VAL A 143 5.91 15.12 5.11
CA VAL A 143 7.05 14.42 4.53
C VAL A 143 6.72 14.11 3.07
N THR A 144 7.52 14.63 2.16
CA THR A 144 7.42 14.33 0.74
C THR A 144 8.21 13.06 0.44
N LEU A 145 7.53 12.05 -0.07
CA LEU A 145 8.09 10.77 -0.49
C LEU A 145 8.04 10.69 -2.01
N GLY A 146 9.11 10.24 -2.65
CA GLY A 146 9.06 9.86 -4.06
C GLY A 146 8.15 8.65 -4.27
N ALA A 147 7.79 8.40 -5.50
CA ALA A 147 7.00 7.22 -5.90
C ALA A 147 7.87 6.22 -6.67
N VAL A 148 7.33 5.00 -6.87
CA VAL A 148 7.92 4.00 -7.77
C VAL A 148 7.86 4.43 -9.25
N VAL A 149 7.00 5.38 -9.57
CA VAL A 149 6.93 6.05 -10.88
C VAL A 149 7.71 7.36 -10.76
N GLU A 150 8.71 7.53 -11.62
CA GLU A 150 9.58 8.72 -11.64
C GLU A 150 8.75 10.01 -11.85
N GLY A 151 9.09 11.05 -11.10
CA GLY A 151 8.45 12.36 -11.16
C GLY A 151 7.16 12.49 -10.33
N LEU A 152 6.67 11.41 -9.72
CA LEU A 152 5.55 11.48 -8.81
C LEU A 152 6.00 11.60 -7.35
N GLU A 153 5.20 12.31 -6.57
CA GLU A 153 5.43 12.54 -5.15
C GLU A 153 4.16 12.23 -4.34
N HIS A 154 4.38 11.83 -3.09
CA HIS A 154 3.34 11.64 -2.10
C HIS A 154 3.63 12.50 -0.87
N HIS A 155 2.62 13.19 -0.37
CA HIS A 155 2.73 14.02 0.82
C HIS A 155 2.04 13.32 1.99
N HIS A 156 2.82 12.87 2.97
CA HIS A 156 2.32 12.18 4.16
C HIS A 156 2.50 13.04 5.40
N ASN A 157 1.49 13.04 6.28
CA ASN A 157 1.57 13.68 7.58
C ASN A 157 2.30 12.77 8.57
N ALA A 158 3.59 13.03 8.79
CA ALA A 158 4.34 12.40 9.85
C ALA A 158 3.92 13.01 11.20
N VAL A 159 3.52 12.15 12.12
CA VAL A 159 2.95 12.56 13.41
C VAL A 159 3.90 12.36 14.59
N GLY A 160 4.98 11.62 14.41
CA GLY A 160 5.99 11.35 15.42
C GLY A 160 6.99 10.29 14.99
N VAL A 161 7.75 9.81 15.95
CA VAL A 161 8.70 8.70 15.79
C VAL A 161 8.39 7.59 16.78
N ILE A 162 8.77 6.37 16.43
CA ILE A 162 8.65 5.20 17.28
C ILE A 162 10.04 4.61 17.48
N ASP A 163 10.49 4.57 18.73
CA ASP A 163 11.70 3.91 19.14
C ASP A 163 11.37 2.50 19.63
N PHE A 164 12.14 1.49 19.21
CA PHE A 164 11.92 0.08 19.56
C PHE A 164 13.21 -0.74 19.44
N GLU A 165 13.22 -1.90 20.06
CA GLU A 165 14.28 -2.91 19.87
C GLU A 165 13.79 -4.04 18.98
N LEU A 166 14.62 -4.47 18.02
CA LEU A 166 14.35 -5.63 17.17
C LEU A 166 15.67 -6.34 16.85
N ALA A 167 15.72 -7.65 17.00
CA ALA A 167 16.92 -8.46 16.75
C ALA A 167 18.19 -7.95 17.46
N GLY A 168 18.05 -7.37 18.66
CA GLY A 168 19.15 -6.81 19.45
C GLY A 168 19.66 -5.44 18.99
N ALA A 169 18.99 -4.80 18.06
CA ALA A 169 19.30 -3.45 17.59
C ALA A 169 18.25 -2.43 18.07
N ALA A 170 18.70 -1.28 18.56
CA ALA A 170 17.84 -0.12 18.78
C ALA A 170 17.53 0.56 17.44
N LEU A 171 16.27 0.70 17.12
CA LEU A 171 15.76 1.15 15.83
C LEU A 171 14.69 2.23 16.02
N GLN A 172 14.47 3.01 14.96
CA GLN A 172 13.46 4.06 14.95
C GLN A 172 12.70 4.04 13.61
N LEU A 173 11.40 4.39 13.68
CA LEU A 173 10.55 4.63 12.51
C LEU A 173 9.84 5.97 12.64
N VAL A 174 9.84 6.75 11.57
CA VAL A 174 8.90 7.86 11.39
C VAL A 174 7.52 7.26 11.15
N ALA A 175 6.55 7.68 11.95
CA ALA A 175 5.18 7.19 11.91
C ALA A 175 4.25 8.20 11.26
N PHE A 176 3.32 7.69 10.46
CA PHE A 176 2.25 8.43 9.81
C PHE A 176 0.92 8.12 10.49
N GLY A 177 0.07 9.13 10.65
CA GLY A 177 -1.25 8.97 11.24
C GLY A 177 -2.22 8.28 10.30
N ARG A 178 -3.13 7.49 10.89
CA ARG A 178 -4.26 6.87 10.20
C ARG A 178 -5.57 7.52 10.64
N SER A 179 -6.60 7.43 9.80
CA SER A 179 -7.93 8.01 10.10
C SER A 179 -8.66 7.34 11.27
N ASP A 180 -8.29 6.10 11.61
CA ASP A 180 -8.83 5.34 12.75
C ASP A 180 -8.10 5.63 14.08
N GLY A 181 -7.16 6.59 14.09
CA GLY A 181 -6.34 6.94 15.26
C GLY A 181 -5.12 6.05 15.44
N GLY A 182 -4.97 4.97 14.66
CA GLY A 182 -3.77 4.17 14.60
C GLY A 182 -2.64 4.86 13.84
N LEU A 183 -1.49 4.21 13.81
CA LEU A 183 -0.32 4.65 13.08
C LEU A 183 0.04 3.65 11.96
N HIS A 184 0.85 4.08 11.02
CA HIS A 184 1.53 3.19 10.10
C HIS A 184 2.94 3.71 9.78
N ALA A 185 3.81 2.83 9.33
CA ALA A 185 5.11 3.18 8.81
C ALA A 185 5.34 2.50 7.46
N LEU A 186 5.95 3.21 6.52
CA LEU A 186 6.55 2.63 5.32
C LEU A 186 8.02 2.41 5.61
N PHE A 187 8.54 1.21 5.40
CA PHE A 187 9.92 0.88 5.72
C PHE A 187 10.57 -0.05 4.70
N THR A 188 11.88 -0.04 4.68
CA THR A 188 12.74 -1.06 4.07
C THR A 188 13.67 -1.62 5.13
N ASP A 189 14.24 -2.79 4.87
CA ASP A 189 15.15 -3.48 5.78
C ASP A 189 16.20 -4.28 5.00
N ALA A 190 17.03 -5.07 5.66
CA ALA A 190 18.08 -5.84 5.00
C ALA A 190 17.54 -6.97 4.09
N THR A 191 16.26 -7.32 4.15
CA THR A 191 15.64 -8.29 3.24
C THR A 191 15.12 -7.65 1.95
N SER A 192 15.00 -6.31 1.91
CA SER A 192 14.45 -5.57 0.77
C SER A 192 15.31 -5.71 -0.49
N GLY A 193 14.70 -6.21 -1.56
CA GLY A 193 15.39 -6.54 -2.82
C GLY A 193 16.11 -7.89 -2.82
N VAL A 194 16.04 -8.65 -1.71
CA VAL A 194 16.56 -10.02 -1.59
C VAL A 194 15.40 -11.02 -1.51
N THR A 195 14.61 -10.96 -0.45
CA THR A 195 13.46 -11.84 -0.22
C THR A 195 12.14 -11.08 -0.12
N THR A 196 12.20 -9.77 0.16
CA THR A 196 11.03 -8.89 0.19
C THR A 196 11.12 -7.83 -0.92
N TYR A 197 9.99 -7.19 -1.21
CA TYR A 197 9.92 -6.17 -2.26
C TYR A 197 10.83 -4.97 -1.96
N PRO A 198 11.60 -4.46 -2.95
CA PRO A 198 12.61 -3.42 -2.71
C PRO A 198 12.06 -2.01 -2.41
N GLY A 199 10.83 -1.70 -2.85
CA GLY A 199 10.29 -0.34 -2.76
C GLY A 199 9.90 0.07 -1.34
N ALA A 200 9.02 -0.67 -0.72
CA ALA A 200 8.60 -0.53 0.68
C ALA A 200 7.66 -1.64 1.10
N ARG A 201 7.61 -1.91 2.40
CA ARG A 201 6.49 -2.59 3.07
C ARG A 201 5.79 -1.60 4.00
N SER A 202 4.49 -1.79 4.19
CA SER A 202 3.68 -1.04 5.15
C SER A 202 3.52 -1.83 6.43
N LEU A 203 3.79 -1.21 7.57
CA LEU A 203 3.57 -1.78 8.90
C LEU A 203 2.41 -1.03 9.56
N PRO A 204 1.25 -1.67 9.77
CA PRO A 204 0.19 -1.12 10.60
C PRO A 204 0.62 -1.18 12.08
N ILE A 205 0.34 -0.12 12.82
CA ILE A 205 0.75 0.04 14.20
C ILE A 205 -0.48 0.46 15.01
N THR A 206 -0.61 -0.04 16.22
CA THR A 206 -1.76 0.27 17.10
C THR A 206 -1.83 1.76 17.43
N THR A 207 -3.01 2.19 17.89
CA THR A 207 -3.14 3.49 18.55
C THR A 207 -2.23 3.51 19.78
N PRO A 208 -1.43 4.57 19.98
CA PRO A 208 -0.59 4.68 21.17
C PRO A 208 -1.42 4.66 22.46
N ASP A 209 -0.95 3.95 23.46
CA ASP A 209 -1.50 4.00 24.81
C ASP A 209 -1.22 5.38 25.46
N ALA A 210 -1.79 5.65 26.62
CA ALA A 210 -1.66 6.93 27.33
C ALA A 210 -0.20 7.26 27.72
N ASP A 211 0.66 6.26 27.85
CA ASP A 211 2.09 6.39 28.14
C ASP A 211 2.98 6.40 26.88
N GLY A 212 2.36 6.37 25.70
CA GLY A 212 3.04 6.32 24.40
C GLY A 212 3.44 4.92 23.95
N THR A 213 3.07 3.89 24.68
CA THR A 213 3.37 2.49 24.28
C THR A 213 2.60 2.12 23.01
N VAL A 214 3.26 1.46 22.06
CA VAL A 214 2.66 0.94 20.83
C VAL A 214 3.12 -0.49 20.56
N ALA A 215 2.25 -1.29 19.95
CA ALA A 215 2.61 -2.62 19.46
C ALA A 215 2.97 -2.56 17.97
N LEU A 216 4.11 -3.14 17.62
CA LEU A 216 4.58 -3.35 16.25
C LEU A 216 4.56 -4.85 15.96
N ASP A 217 3.66 -5.28 15.09
CA ASP A 217 3.58 -6.67 14.62
C ASP A 217 4.12 -6.78 13.20
N PHE A 218 5.42 -7.09 13.08
CA PHE A 218 6.07 -7.25 11.78
C PHE A 218 5.56 -8.45 10.99
N ASN A 219 4.87 -9.40 11.60
CA ASN A 219 4.18 -10.47 10.87
C ASN A 219 3.09 -9.93 9.95
N ARG A 220 2.62 -8.70 10.20
CA ARG A 220 1.66 -7.97 9.37
C ARG A 220 2.31 -6.92 8.47
N ALA A 221 3.64 -6.92 8.34
CA ALA A 221 4.32 -6.12 7.35
C ALA A 221 3.89 -6.57 5.95
N SER A 222 3.28 -5.66 5.20
CA SER A 222 2.57 -5.99 3.97
C SER A 222 3.09 -5.20 2.77
N ASN A 223 3.03 -5.82 1.62
CA ASN A 223 3.39 -5.21 0.35
C ASN A 223 2.41 -4.11 -0.05
N LEU A 224 2.94 -3.09 -0.71
CA LEU A 224 2.15 -2.10 -1.43
C LEU A 224 1.76 -2.61 -2.82
N PRO A 225 0.73 -2.05 -3.47
CA PRO A 225 0.26 -2.48 -4.78
C PRO A 225 1.33 -2.58 -5.86
N CYS A 226 2.36 -1.75 -5.81
CA CYS A 226 3.46 -1.76 -6.78
C CYS A 226 4.32 -3.04 -6.77
N SER A 227 4.21 -3.87 -5.73
CA SER A 227 4.84 -5.18 -5.74
C SER A 227 4.10 -6.19 -6.63
N PHE A 228 2.83 -5.96 -6.92
CA PHE A 228 1.97 -6.85 -7.71
C PHE A 228 1.77 -6.38 -9.14
N THR A 229 1.83 -5.07 -9.39
CA THR A 229 1.59 -4.48 -10.71
C THR A 229 2.51 -3.28 -10.96
N ASP A 230 2.93 -3.10 -12.21
CA ASP A 230 3.71 -1.94 -12.65
C ASP A 230 2.84 -0.69 -12.84
N PHE A 231 1.52 -0.84 -12.72
CA PHE A 231 0.53 0.22 -12.91
C PHE A 231 0.12 0.93 -11.61
N ALA A 232 0.82 0.66 -10.52
CA ALA A 232 0.64 1.36 -9.25
C ALA A 232 1.63 2.52 -9.10
N THR A 233 1.21 3.55 -8.38
CA THR A 233 1.98 4.79 -8.15
C THR A 233 2.37 4.94 -6.67
N CYS A 234 2.77 3.83 -6.03
CA CYS A 234 3.01 3.78 -4.60
C CYS A 234 4.19 4.67 -4.15
N PRO A 235 4.12 5.23 -2.93
CA PRO A 235 5.27 5.88 -2.32
C PRO A 235 6.39 4.88 -2.02
N VAL A 236 7.63 5.35 -2.05
CA VAL A 236 8.78 4.63 -1.50
C VAL A 236 8.93 4.92 0.00
N ALA A 237 9.63 4.05 0.73
CA ALA A 237 9.90 4.31 2.14
C ALA A 237 10.80 5.55 2.32
N PRO A 238 10.56 6.38 3.35
CA PRO A 238 11.47 7.47 3.69
C PRO A 238 12.84 6.91 4.10
N ALA A 239 13.91 7.62 3.78
CA ALA A 239 15.27 7.17 4.07
C ALA A 239 15.50 6.86 5.58
N GLN A 240 14.81 7.58 6.46
CA GLN A 240 14.84 7.38 7.91
C GLN A 240 14.27 6.02 8.35
N ASN A 241 13.36 5.46 7.55
CA ASN A 241 12.71 4.17 7.84
C ASN A 241 13.43 2.98 7.19
N ARG A 242 14.73 3.10 6.97
CA ARG A 242 15.56 1.99 6.54
C ARG A 242 16.14 1.28 7.75
N LEU A 243 15.55 0.13 8.11
CA LEU A 243 16.03 -0.70 9.21
C LEU A 243 17.31 -1.43 8.80
N THR A 244 18.28 -1.48 9.72
CA THR A 244 19.60 -2.11 9.48
C THR A 244 19.60 -3.62 9.68
N VAL A 245 18.52 -4.18 10.23
CA VAL A 245 18.35 -5.61 10.50
C VAL A 245 17.53 -6.28 9.39
N ALA A 246 17.63 -7.59 9.25
CA ALA A 246 16.76 -8.39 8.41
C ALA A 246 15.43 -8.67 9.13
N VAL A 247 14.33 -8.19 8.59
CA VAL A 247 12.97 -8.46 9.10
C VAL A 247 12.37 -9.62 8.31
N GLU A 248 12.69 -10.84 8.73
CA GLU A 248 12.20 -12.08 8.12
C GLU A 248 10.78 -12.43 8.63
N ALA A 249 9.86 -11.45 8.46
CA ALA A 249 8.45 -11.53 8.85
C ALA A 249 7.57 -10.81 7.82
N GLY A 250 6.28 -11.14 7.81
CA GLY A 250 5.31 -10.54 6.90
C GLY A 250 5.44 -11.02 5.46
N GLU A 251 4.95 -10.23 4.52
CA GLU A 251 4.89 -10.58 3.09
C GLU A 251 6.27 -10.51 2.43
N LYS A 252 6.56 -11.50 1.58
CA LYS A 252 7.73 -11.57 0.70
C LYS A 252 7.43 -10.92 -0.64
N ASN A 253 8.47 -10.81 -1.48
CA ASN A 253 8.29 -10.35 -2.86
C ASN A 253 7.40 -11.34 -3.64
N PRO A 254 6.27 -10.89 -4.21
CA PRO A 254 5.35 -11.77 -4.96
C PRO A 254 5.79 -12.05 -6.41
N ARG A 255 6.89 -11.44 -6.87
CA ARG A 255 7.44 -11.58 -8.24
C ARG A 255 8.77 -12.29 -8.26
#